data_d7a9f3abd9560db51bf77777255953c5
#
_entry.id   d7a9f3abd9560db51bf77777255953c5
#
_cell.length_a   1.000
_cell.length_b   1.000
_cell.length_c   1.000
_cell.angle_alpha   90.00
_cell.angle_beta   90.00
_cell.angle_gamma   90.00
#
_symmetry.space_group_name_H-M   'P 1'
#
loop_
_entity.id
_entity.type
_entity.pdbx_description
1 polymer ?
#
loop_
_entity_poly.entity_id
_entity_poly.type
_entity_poly.pdbx_seq_one_letter_code
_entity_poly.pdbx_strand_id
1 'polypeptide(L)'
;MRMKKWAMTLAIGTSLLATTAQAESKFQCEEGETYVMNVMVSGVEYWFPVYEAFKQAAQAMGCKTAYTGTPEYDVNKQIASFDQALAKQPAGILVHPMNSDPFIEPINRAVDSGVAVVTFAADSPNSKRTSYVTSDNDREGAYAADVIAEALGGKGEYGILENPGQDNHDKRVAAFVARMTEKYPDIKLAGRAATNQDANKAYQAVLSMAQANPNLGALFMPEANSALGAAQAAKELGGTIKIMNADVNGKILDMIKAGEVFGAVNPNQGIQGYMGFMLLFMAKHPDLIDPMNDWKRAAYNPMSVPFVDNGFAVVTKDNADDFYWDAYLKRRGTKGIEE
;
A
#
# COMPACT_ATOMS: atom_id res chain seq x y z
N MET A 1 47.49 73.00 -42.95
CA MET A 1 46.73 71.79 -43.23
C MET A 1 47.02 70.77 -42.15
N ARG A 2 46.15 70.61 -41.08
CA ARG A 2 46.38 69.73 -39.95
C ARG A 2 45.51 68.52 -40.12
N MET A 3 46.14 67.36 -40.29
CA MET A 3 45.45 66.05 -40.25
C MET A 3 45.20 65.62 -38.84
N LYS A 4 43.91 65.39 -38.49
CA LYS A 4 43.50 64.77 -37.21
C LYS A 4 43.57 63.26 -37.38
N LYS A 5 44.38 62.59 -36.51
CA LYS A 5 44.42 61.15 -36.38
C LYS A 5 43.29 60.74 -35.49
N TRP A 6 42.42 59.84 -35.94
CA TRP A 6 41.42 59.15 -35.13
C TRP A 6 42.01 57.87 -34.49
N ALA A 7 42.06 57.82 -33.24
CA ALA A 7 42.41 56.58 -32.53
C ALA A 7 41.11 55.76 -32.26
N MET A 8 41.06 54.55 -32.78
CA MET A 8 40.00 53.60 -32.63
C MET A 8 40.32 52.74 -31.42
N THR A 9 39.59 52.91 -30.30
CA THR A 9 39.73 52.11 -29.09
C THR A 9 38.91 50.86 -29.24
N LEU A 10 39.57 49.70 -29.31
CA LEU A 10 38.96 48.37 -29.32
C LEU A 10 38.60 48.02 -27.88
N ALA A 11 37.31 48.00 -27.52
CA ALA A 11 36.83 47.48 -26.26
C ALA A 11 36.72 45.96 -26.36
N ILE A 12 37.63 45.23 -25.69
CA ILE A 12 37.54 43.79 -25.51
C ILE A 12 36.54 43.53 -24.38
N GLY A 13 35.34 43.11 -24.74
CA GLY A 13 34.33 42.65 -23.84
C GLY A 13 34.68 41.25 -23.33
N THR A 14 35.19 41.13 -22.11
CA THR A 14 35.31 39.88 -21.37
C THR A 14 33.93 39.45 -20.92
N SER A 15 33.29 38.53 -21.64
CA SER A 15 32.10 37.80 -21.19
C SER A 15 32.51 36.86 -20.08
N LEU A 16 32.23 37.22 -18.82
CA LEU A 16 32.23 36.29 -17.73
C LEU A 16 31.09 35.27 -17.96
N LEU A 17 31.45 34.08 -18.40
CA LEU A 17 30.59 32.90 -18.29
C LEU A 17 30.45 32.61 -16.79
N ALA A 18 29.38 33.09 -16.17
CA ALA A 18 28.96 32.64 -14.87
C ALA A 18 28.50 31.17 -15.02
N THR A 19 29.41 30.25 -14.74
CA THR A 19 29.02 28.86 -14.43
C THR A 19 28.22 28.92 -13.14
N THR A 20 26.91 28.88 -13.27
CA THR A 20 26.05 28.56 -12.14
C THR A 20 26.43 27.14 -11.67
N ALA A 21 27.27 27.05 -10.64
CA ALA A 21 27.41 25.81 -9.90
C ALA A 21 26.02 25.49 -9.35
N GLN A 22 25.32 24.61 -10.04
CA GLN A 22 24.08 24.03 -9.53
C GLN A 22 24.52 23.22 -8.32
N ALA A 23 24.12 23.66 -7.13
CA ALA A 23 24.37 22.89 -5.92
C ALA A 23 23.69 21.53 -6.13
N GLU A 24 24.49 20.48 -6.28
CA GLU A 24 23.95 19.12 -6.35
C GLU A 24 23.13 18.87 -5.09
N SER A 25 21.88 18.46 -5.30
CA SER A 25 21.01 18.08 -4.20
C SER A 25 21.66 16.92 -3.47
N LYS A 26 21.85 17.04 -2.15
CA LYS A 26 22.33 15.93 -1.32
C LYS A 26 21.34 14.75 -1.29
N PHE A 27 20.08 14.99 -1.63
CA PHE A 27 19.02 13.97 -1.69
C PHE A 27 18.99 13.34 -3.08
N GLN A 28 20.04 12.61 -3.41
CA GLN A 28 20.15 11.85 -4.66
C GLN A 28 20.81 10.50 -4.40
N CYS A 29 20.43 9.50 -5.18
CA CYS A 29 21.07 8.19 -5.18
C CYS A 29 22.50 8.25 -5.71
N GLU A 30 23.34 7.38 -5.16
CA GLU A 30 24.64 7.07 -5.75
C GLU A 30 24.46 6.31 -7.08
N GLU A 31 25.48 6.34 -7.92
CA GLU A 31 25.43 5.65 -9.21
C GLU A 31 25.22 4.14 -9.00
N GLY A 32 24.20 3.59 -9.63
CA GLY A 32 23.89 2.17 -9.58
C GLY A 32 22.93 1.74 -8.46
N GLU A 33 22.57 2.62 -7.54
CA GLU A 33 21.60 2.27 -6.49
C GLU A 33 20.26 1.85 -7.07
N THR A 34 19.81 0.68 -6.64
CA THR A 34 18.53 0.10 -7.03
C THR A 34 17.70 -0.24 -5.81
N TYR A 35 16.45 0.17 -5.79
CA TYR A 35 15.47 -0.16 -4.78
C TYR A 35 14.46 -1.13 -5.34
N VAL A 36 14.10 -2.15 -4.57
CA VAL A 36 13.22 -3.23 -5.03
C VAL A 36 11.91 -3.20 -4.27
N MET A 37 10.80 -3.33 -4.98
CA MET A 37 9.51 -3.66 -4.38
C MET A 37 9.23 -5.15 -4.60
N ASN A 38 9.01 -5.91 -3.51
CA ASN A 38 8.71 -7.33 -3.53
C ASN A 38 7.31 -7.59 -2.94
N VAL A 39 6.46 -8.28 -3.71
CA VAL A 39 5.05 -8.48 -3.36
C VAL A 39 4.61 -9.92 -3.47
N MET A 40 3.58 -10.28 -2.72
CA MET A 40 2.82 -11.49 -2.98
C MET A 40 1.95 -11.32 -4.22
N VAL A 41 1.65 -12.38 -4.94
CA VAL A 41 0.75 -12.41 -6.11
C VAL A 41 0.92 -11.19 -7.01
N SER A 42 2.07 -11.12 -7.70
CA SER A 42 2.57 -9.92 -8.39
C SER A 42 1.65 -9.32 -9.46
N GLY A 43 0.65 -10.07 -9.93
CA GLY A 43 -0.35 -9.59 -10.91
C GLY A 43 -1.56 -8.89 -10.31
N VAL A 44 -1.65 -8.70 -8.99
CA VAL A 44 -2.79 -8.03 -8.36
C VAL A 44 -2.74 -6.53 -8.61
N GLU A 45 -3.86 -5.98 -9.10
CA GLU A 45 -4.00 -4.56 -9.45
C GLU A 45 -3.69 -3.61 -8.27
N TYR A 46 -3.88 -4.06 -7.02
CA TYR A 46 -3.55 -3.30 -5.81
C TYR A 46 -2.11 -2.76 -5.80
N TRP A 47 -1.16 -3.52 -6.35
CA TRP A 47 0.26 -3.13 -6.35
C TRP A 47 0.61 -2.04 -7.36
N PHE A 48 -0.20 -1.82 -8.38
CA PHE A 48 0.12 -0.91 -9.47
C PHE A 48 0.28 0.54 -9.00
N PRO A 49 -0.69 1.16 -8.30
CA PRO A 49 -0.51 2.51 -7.78
C PRO A 49 0.59 2.60 -6.70
N VAL A 50 0.85 1.52 -5.95
CA VAL A 50 1.95 1.48 -4.98
C VAL A 50 3.29 1.57 -5.71
N TYR A 51 3.51 0.71 -6.72
CA TYR A 51 4.76 0.69 -7.46
C TYR A 51 4.97 1.96 -8.29
N GLU A 52 3.91 2.50 -8.88
CA GLU A 52 4.01 3.77 -9.62
C GLU A 52 4.47 4.91 -8.72
N ALA A 53 3.92 5.04 -7.53
CA ALA A 53 4.35 6.05 -6.56
C ALA A 53 5.77 5.80 -6.04
N PHE A 54 6.16 4.53 -5.84
CA PHE A 54 7.52 4.11 -5.50
C PHE A 54 8.52 4.52 -6.60
N LYS A 55 8.20 4.24 -7.87
CA LYS A 55 8.98 4.68 -9.03
C LYS A 55 9.15 6.20 -9.08
N GLN A 56 8.04 6.94 -8.93
CA GLN A 56 8.07 8.41 -9.01
C GLN A 56 8.95 9.02 -7.92
N ALA A 57 8.87 8.51 -6.69
CA ALA A 57 9.75 8.96 -5.61
C ALA A 57 11.23 8.65 -5.91
N ALA A 58 11.51 7.46 -6.43
CA ALA A 58 12.85 7.05 -6.81
C ALA A 58 13.41 7.90 -7.96
N GLN A 59 12.63 8.11 -9.00
CA GLN A 59 13.02 8.94 -10.16
C GLN A 59 13.35 10.38 -9.78
N ALA A 60 12.59 10.96 -8.82
CA ALA A 60 12.86 12.31 -8.32
C ALA A 60 14.25 12.43 -7.66
N MET A 61 14.82 11.32 -7.20
CA MET A 61 16.15 11.24 -6.57
C MET A 61 17.21 10.55 -7.46
N GLY A 62 16.90 10.30 -8.73
CA GLY A 62 17.83 9.67 -9.67
C GLY A 62 18.09 8.18 -9.40
N CYS A 63 17.22 7.50 -8.62
CA CYS A 63 17.38 6.11 -8.24
C CYS A 63 16.74 5.16 -9.24
N LYS A 64 17.28 3.93 -9.32
CA LYS A 64 16.68 2.84 -10.09
C LYS A 64 15.71 2.03 -9.23
N THR A 65 14.69 1.47 -9.88
CA THR A 65 13.72 0.59 -9.20
C THR A 65 13.57 -0.73 -9.93
N ALA A 66 13.14 -1.76 -9.18
CA ALA A 66 12.74 -3.04 -9.73
C ALA A 66 11.48 -3.55 -9.01
N TYR A 67 10.62 -4.23 -9.75
CA TYR A 67 9.43 -4.90 -9.25
C TYR A 67 9.63 -6.40 -9.31
N THR A 68 9.36 -7.09 -8.19
CA THR A 68 9.50 -8.53 -8.05
C THR A 68 8.36 -9.11 -7.22
N GLY A 69 8.22 -10.41 -7.23
CA GLY A 69 7.21 -11.10 -6.44
C GLY A 69 6.98 -12.52 -6.96
N THR A 70 5.94 -13.15 -6.45
CA THR A 70 5.48 -14.45 -6.94
C THR A 70 4.13 -14.28 -7.64
N PRO A 71 3.86 -15.00 -8.75
CA PRO A 71 2.54 -14.97 -9.37
C PRO A 71 1.50 -15.79 -8.59
N GLU A 72 1.92 -16.59 -7.62
CA GLU A 72 1.08 -17.53 -6.89
C GLU A 72 0.97 -17.15 -5.42
N TYR A 73 -0.13 -17.57 -4.78
CA TYR A 73 -0.31 -17.44 -3.33
C TYR A 73 0.48 -18.55 -2.62
N ASP A 74 1.82 -18.38 -2.57
CA ASP A 74 2.77 -19.32 -2.00
C ASP A 74 3.89 -18.57 -1.29
N VAL A 75 3.96 -18.68 0.03
CA VAL A 75 4.93 -17.97 0.86
C VAL A 75 6.37 -18.37 0.57
N ASN A 76 6.63 -19.65 0.26
CA ASN A 76 7.98 -20.13 -0.03
C ASN A 76 8.49 -19.57 -1.37
N LYS A 77 7.61 -19.48 -2.36
CA LYS A 77 7.94 -18.84 -3.64
C LYS A 77 8.18 -17.35 -3.48
N GLN A 78 7.42 -16.67 -2.61
CA GLN A 78 7.68 -15.27 -2.33
C GLN A 78 9.03 -15.08 -1.62
N ILE A 79 9.36 -15.90 -0.63
CA ILE A 79 10.67 -15.88 0.04
C ILE A 79 11.79 -16.11 -0.98
N ALA A 80 11.64 -17.08 -1.87
CA ALA A 80 12.63 -17.32 -2.94
C ALA A 80 12.81 -16.11 -3.86
N SER A 81 11.71 -15.42 -4.21
CA SER A 81 11.76 -14.17 -4.98
C SER A 81 12.44 -13.02 -4.20
N PHE A 82 12.19 -12.94 -2.90
CA PHE A 82 12.86 -11.97 -2.02
C PHE A 82 14.38 -12.24 -1.93
N ASP A 83 14.78 -13.50 -1.73
CA ASP A 83 16.19 -13.90 -1.67
C ASP A 83 16.92 -13.67 -3.01
N GLN A 84 16.25 -13.89 -4.15
CA GLN A 84 16.78 -13.54 -5.48
C GLN A 84 16.99 -12.03 -5.66
N ALA A 85 16.08 -11.21 -5.11
CA ALA A 85 16.23 -9.77 -5.10
C ALA A 85 17.40 -9.35 -4.19
N LEU A 86 17.49 -9.92 -2.99
CA LEU A 86 18.56 -9.67 -2.03
C LEU A 86 19.95 -10.04 -2.59
N ALA A 87 20.06 -11.14 -3.33
CA ALA A 87 21.31 -11.58 -3.96
C ALA A 87 21.90 -10.54 -4.93
N LYS A 88 21.09 -9.62 -5.45
CA LYS A 88 21.55 -8.51 -6.31
C LYS A 88 22.07 -7.30 -5.50
N GLN A 89 22.09 -7.38 -4.17
CA GLN A 89 22.56 -6.34 -3.26
C GLN A 89 21.87 -4.97 -3.52
N PRO A 90 20.53 -4.89 -3.49
CA PRO A 90 19.84 -3.62 -3.67
C PRO A 90 20.14 -2.66 -2.50
N ALA A 91 19.94 -1.37 -2.72
CA ALA A 91 20.06 -0.36 -1.67
C ALA A 91 18.96 -0.51 -0.59
N GLY A 92 17.79 -1.00 -0.99
CA GLY A 92 16.69 -1.29 -0.08
C GLY A 92 15.58 -2.13 -0.71
N ILE A 93 14.79 -2.77 0.13
CA ILE A 93 13.64 -3.61 -0.29
C ILE A 93 12.38 -3.14 0.43
N LEU A 94 11.38 -2.70 -0.35
CA LEU A 94 10.00 -2.51 0.11
C LEU A 94 9.27 -3.83 -0.07
N VAL A 95 8.86 -4.49 1.02
CA VAL A 95 8.25 -5.82 0.94
C VAL A 95 6.85 -5.86 1.54
N HIS A 96 5.93 -6.50 0.85
CA HIS A 96 4.66 -6.95 1.40
C HIS A 96 4.79 -8.42 1.80
N PRO A 97 5.02 -8.77 3.06
CA PRO A 97 5.13 -10.17 3.48
C PRO A 97 3.75 -10.85 3.44
N MET A 98 3.65 -11.97 2.71
CA MET A 98 2.40 -12.76 2.64
C MET A 98 1.96 -13.24 4.02
N ASN A 99 2.92 -13.64 4.86
CA ASN A 99 2.72 -14.05 6.24
C ASN A 99 3.82 -13.45 7.11
N SER A 100 3.47 -13.01 8.30
CA SER A 100 4.37 -12.27 9.20
C SER A 100 5.59 -13.10 9.66
N ASP A 101 5.35 -14.29 10.24
CA ASP A 101 6.39 -15.10 10.86
C ASP A 101 7.41 -15.70 9.87
N PRO A 102 7.00 -16.27 8.71
CA PRO A 102 7.95 -16.79 7.72
C PRO A 102 8.90 -15.75 7.16
N PHE A 103 8.55 -14.46 7.22
CA PHE A 103 9.38 -13.36 6.72
C PHE A 103 10.37 -12.80 7.75
N ILE A 104 10.34 -13.24 9.02
CA ILE A 104 11.27 -12.78 10.05
C ILE A 104 12.73 -13.02 9.61
N GLU A 105 13.08 -14.27 9.28
CA GLU A 105 14.45 -14.64 8.91
C GLU A 105 14.90 -14.04 7.56
N PRO A 106 14.11 -14.04 6.47
CA PRO A 106 14.47 -13.35 5.23
C PRO A 106 14.78 -11.86 5.44
N ILE A 107 13.92 -11.15 6.19
CA ILE A 107 14.13 -9.73 6.49
C ILE A 107 15.39 -9.53 7.36
N ASN A 108 15.59 -10.36 8.39
CA ASN A 108 16.76 -10.27 9.25
C ASN A 108 18.05 -10.45 8.45
N ARG A 109 18.11 -11.44 7.55
CA ARG A 109 19.28 -11.64 6.67
C ARG A 109 19.56 -10.42 5.79
N ALA A 110 18.52 -9.80 5.23
CA ALA A 110 18.68 -8.60 4.40
C ALA A 110 19.28 -7.45 5.22
N VAL A 111 18.70 -7.16 6.40
CA VAL A 111 19.17 -6.09 7.28
C VAL A 111 20.60 -6.36 7.77
N ASP A 112 20.91 -7.59 8.18
CA ASP A 112 22.26 -8.00 8.64
C ASP A 112 23.31 -7.91 7.51
N SER A 113 22.89 -7.99 6.23
CA SER A 113 23.75 -7.76 5.07
C SER A 113 23.86 -6.28 4.65
N GLY A 114 23.25 -5.36 5.40
CA GLY A 114 23.30 -3.91 5.14
C GLY A 114 22.25 -3.42 4.13
N VAL A 115 21.24 -4.24 3.80
CA VAL A 115 20.12 -3.85 2.93
C VAL A 115 18.95 -3.39 3.79
N ALA A 116 18.54 -2.14 3.65
CA ALA A 116 17.38 -1.60 4.36
C ALA A 116 16.08 -2.32 3.92
N VAL A 117 15.22 -2.65 4.89
CA VAL A 117 13.92 -3.27 4.61
C VAL A 117 12.80 -2.47 5.27
N VAL A 118 11.82 -2.11 4.47
CA VAL A 118 10.54 -1.52 4.91
C VAL A 118 9.42 -2.46 4.52
N THR A 119 8.51 -2.75 5.44
CA THR A 119 7.29 -3.50 5.14
C THR A 119 6.15 -2.54 4.78
N PHE A 120 5.21 -2.99 3.97
CA PHE A 120 4.03 -2.19 3.64
C PHE A 120 2.78 -3.06 3.49
N ALA A 121 1.62 -2.48 3.75
CA ALA A 121 0.29 -3.08 3.77
C ALA A 121 0.16 -4.26 4.75
N ALA A 122 1.05 -5.25 4.73
CA ALA A 122 1.21 -6.29 5.76
C ALA A 122 2.60 -6.19 6.41
N ASP A 123 2.74 -6.71 7.62
CA ASP A 123 3.94 -6.56 8.45
C ASP A 123 4.57 -7.89 8.87
N SER A 124 5.84 -7.80 9.26
CA SER A 124 6.58 -8.81 10.03
C SER A 124 7.18 -8.13 11.28
N PRO A 125 6.36 -7.88 12.31
CA PRO A 125 6.72 -6.99 13.42
C PRO A 125 7.88 -7.50 14.27
N ASN A 126 8.12 -8.81 14.29
CA ASN A 126 9.21 -9.45 15.03
C ASN A 126 10.53 -9.49 14.25
N SER A 127 10.57 -8.94 13.03
CA SER A 127 11.77 -8.82 12.21
C SER A 127 12.56 -7.54 12.50
N LYS A 128 13.77 -7.47 11.95
CA LYS A 128 14.63 -6.27 12.02
C LYS A 128 14.25 -5.18 11.00
N ARG A 129 13.06 -5.20 10.43
CA ARG A 129 12.64 -4.17 9.47
C ARG A 129 12.78 -2.77 10.05
N THR A 130 13.12 -1.81 9.21
CA THR A 130 13.33 -0.42 9.62
C THR A 130 12.01 0.29 9.94
N SER A 131 10.98 0.06 9.11
CA SER A 131 9.69 0.76 9.22
C SER A 131 8.57 -0.06 8.62
N TYR A 132 7.33 0.30 8.95
CA TYR A 132 6.10 -0.26 8.37
C TYR A 132 5.19 0.87 7.86
N VAL A 133 4.72 0.76 6.62
CA VAL A 133 3.82 1.72 6.00
C VAL A 133 2.50 1.05 5.69
N THR A 134 1.45 1.43 6.38
CA THR A 134 0.08 0.94 6.13
C THR A 134 -0.93 1.97 6.62
N SER A 135 -2.19 1.81 6.25
CA SER A 135 -3.28 2.49 6.94
C SER A 135 -3.47 1.92 8.35
N ASP A 136 -4.08 2.72 9.21
CA ASP A 136 -4.51 2.25 10.52
C ASP A 136 -5.66 1.23 10.35
N ASN A 137 -5.31 -0.06 10.38
CA ASN A 137 -6.25 -1.16 10.14
C ASN A 137 -7.35 -1.23 11.21
N ASP A 138 -7.06 -0.78 12.45
CA ASP A 138 -8.05 -0.72 13.51
C ASP A 138 -9.10 0.35 13.20
N ARG A 139 -8.66 1.52 12.72
CA ARG A 139 -9.57 2.59 12.26
C ARG A 139 -10.37 2.17 11.03
N GLU A 140 -9.76 1.47 10.06
CA GLU A 140 -10.47 0.97 8.89
C GLU A 140 -11.60 0.02 9.28
N GLY A 141 -11.31 -0.97 10.14
CA GLY A 141 -12.31 -1.91 10.63
C GLY A 141 -13.43 -1.23 11.41
N ALA A 142 -13.08 -0.35 12.34
CA ALA A 142 -14.05 0.39 13.13
C ALA A 142 -14.93 1.31 12.25
N TYR A 143 -14.35 1.96 11.25
CA TYR A 143 -15.11 2.81 10.34
C TYR A 143 -16.04 2.01 9.43
N ALA A 144 -15.58 0.87 8.91
CA ALA A 144 -16.43 -0.04 8.13
C ALA A 144 -17.63 -0.54 8.96
N ALA A 145 -17.44 -0.78 10.25
CA ALA A 145 -18.53 -1.13 11.16
C ALA A 145 -19.55 0.01 11.33
N ASP A 146 -19.09 1.26 11.49
CA ASP A 146 -19.98 2.42 11.57
C ASP A 146 -20.82 2.57 10.28
N VAL A 147 -20.20 2.41 9.10
CA VAL A 147 -20.87 2.48 7.79
C VAL A 147 -21.93 1.37 7.63
N ILE A 148 -21.60 0.14 8.00
CA ILE A 148 -22.55 -0.98 7.96
C ILE A 148 -23.70 -0.80 8.97
N ALA A 149 -23.39 -0.33 10.16
CA ALA A 149 -24.42 -0.10 11.19
C ALA A 149 -25.44 0.96 10.74
N GLU A 150 -24.98 2.03 10.13
CA GLU A 150 -25.85 3.05 9.52
C GLU A 150 -26.71 2.46 8.39
N ALA A 151 -26.11 1.67 7.49
CA ALA A 151 -26.80 1.04 6.38
C ALA A 151 -27.88 0.02 6.83
N LEU A 152 -27.70 -0.60 8.00
CA LEU A 152 -28.67 -1.52 8.63
C LEU A 152 -29.71 -0.78 9.49
N GLY A 153 -29.61 0.53 9.68
CA GLY A 153 -30.48 1.29 10.57
C GLY A 153 -30.34 0.89 12.05
N GLY A 154 -29.16 0.48 12.45
CA GLY A 154 -28.78 0.17 13.83
C GLY A 154 -29.24 -1.18 14.37
N LYS A 155 -29.83 -2.07 13.59
CA LYS A 155 -30.31 -3.41 14.00
C LYS A 155 -30.20 -4.44 12.88
N GLY A 156 -30.12 -5.72 13.22
CA GLY A 156 -30.05 -6.81 12.24
C GLY A 156 -28.90 -7.76 12.52
N GLU A 157 -28.44 -8.43 11.47
CA GLU A 157 -27.36 -9.41 11.55
C GLU A 157 -26.28 -9.15 10.52
N TYR A 158 -25.03 -9.42 10.90
CA TYR A 158 -23.89 -9.32 9.97
C TYR A 158 -23.05 -10.61 10.03
N GLY A 159 -22.39 -10.90 8.93
CA GLY A 159 -21.41 -11.98 8.80
C GLY A 159 -20.02 -11.46 8.50
N ILE A 160 -19.01 -12.27 8.84
CA ILE A 160 -17.60 -12.00 8.54
C ILE A 160 -17.07 -13.07 7.60
N LEU A 161 -16.45 -12.65 6.50
CA LEU A 161 -15.59 -13.48 5.69
C LEU A 161 -14.15 -13.06 5.96
N GLU A 162 -13.28 -13.99 6.36
CA GLU A 162 -11.98 -13.66 6.90
C GLU A 162 -10.84 -14.41 6.23
N ASN A 163 -9.61 -13.88 6.37
CA ASN A 163 -8.37 -14.45 5.88
C ASN A 163 -7.35 -14.55 7.03
N PRO A 164 -7.49 -15.52 7.93
CA PRO A 164 -6.69 -15.62 9.14
C PRO A 164 -5.20 -15.77 8.88
N GLY A 165 -4.37 -15.13 9.74
CA GLY A 165 -2.92 -15.23 9.70
C GLY A 165 -2.23 -14.15 8.85
N GLN A 166 -2.98 -13.24 8.27
CA GLN A 166 -2.47 -12.01 7.66
C GLN A 166 -2.78 -10.83 8.59
N ASP A 167 -1.75 -10.26 9.22
CA ASP A 167 -1.85 -9.32 10.34
C ASP A 167 -2.81 -8.14 10.10
N ASN A 168 -2.73 -7.48 8.94
CA ASN A 168 -3.61 -6.37 8.60
C ASN A 168 -5.08 -6.80 8.47
N HIS A 169 -5.35 -8.01 7.95
CA HIS A 169 -6.70 -8.55 7.86
C HIS A 169 -7.26 -8.90 9.23
N ASP A 170 -6.45 -9.55 10.06
CA ASP A 170 -6.85 -9.95 11.41
C ASP A 170 -7.19 -8.73 12.27
N LYS A 171 -6.36 -7.66 12.23
CA LYS A 171 -6.61 -6.39 12.92
C LYS A 171 -7.89 -5.71 12.43
N ARG A 172 -8.08 -5.63 11.12
CA ARG A 172 -9.26 -5.01 10.51
C ARG A 172 -10.54 -5.71 10.91
N VAL A 173 -10.56 -7.05 10.91
CA VAL A 173 -11.69 -7.85 11.35
C VAL A 173 -11.93 -7.71 12.87
N ALA A 174 -10.88 -7.77 13.68
CA ALA A 174 -11.00 -7.62 15.13
C ALA A 174 -11.59 -6.27 15.52
N ALA A 175 -11.11 -5.19 14.91
CA ALA A 175 -11.62 -3.84 15.16
C ALA A 175 -13.07 -3.65 14.69
N PHE A 176 -13.44 -4.22 13.53
CA PHE A 176 -14.82 -4.23 13.07
C PHE A 176 -15.76 -4.90 14.09
N VAL A 177 -15.40 -6.11 14.54
CA VAL A 177 -16.20 -6.86 15.51
C VAL A 177 -16.28 -6.14 16.86
N ALA A 178 -15.17 -5.61 17.36
CA ALA A 178 -15.15 -4.82 18.60
C ALA A 178 -16.08 -3.61 18.50
N ARG A 179 -16.00 -2.84 17.39
CA ARG A 179 -16.86 -1.67 17.17
C ARG A 179 -18.34 -2.03 17.12
N MET A 180 -18.69 -3.11 16.40
CA MET A 180 -20.07 -3.64 16.38
C MET A 180 -20.57 -4.01 17.76
N THR A 181 -19.75 -4.73 18.53
CA THR A 181 -20.11 -5.20 19.87
C THR A 181 -20.33 -4.05 20.85
N GLU A 182 -19.44 -3.06 20.83
CA GLU A 182 -19.45 -1.95 21.80
C GLU A 182 -20.50 -0.89 21.47
N LYS A 183 -20.61 -0.51 20.20
CA LYS A 183 -21.43 0.65 19.80
C LYS A 183 -22.79 0.27 19.23
N TYR A 184 -22.91 -0.93 18.64
CA TYR A 184 -24.11 -1.37 17.93
C TYR A 184 -24.61 -2.72 18.43
N PRO A 185 -24.91 -2.86 19.74
CA PRO A 185 -25.25 -4.15 20.37
C PRO A 185 -26.52 -4.80 19.82
N ASP A 186 -27.38 -4.05 19.11
CA ASP A 186 -28.58 -4.58 18.47
C ASP A 186 -28.31 -5.19 17.07
N ILE A 187 -27.08 -5.06 16.56
CA ILE A 187 -26.61 -5.73 15.34
C ILE A 187 -25.79 -6.98 15.78
N LYS A 188 -26.28 -8.17 15.47
CA LYS A 188 -25.69 -9.42 15.94
C LYS A 188 -24.79 -10.08 14.92
N LEU A 189 -23.71 -10.70 15.39
CA LEU A 189 -22.86 -11.54 14.56
C LEU A 189 -23.60 -12.84 14.21
N ALA A 190 -23.93 -13.04 12.94
CA ALA A 190 -24.56 -14.26 12.42
C ALA A 190 -23.57 -15.41 12.28
N GLY A 191 -22.32 -15.11 11.87
CA GLY A 191 -21.31 -16.13 11.69
C GLY A 191 -19.99 -15.59 11.11
N ARG A 192 -18.97 -16.47 11.12
CA ARG A 192 -17.65 -16.21 10.53
C ARG A 192 -17.25 -17.37 9.63
N ALA A 193 -16.56 -17.08 8.52
CA ALA A 193 -16.02 -18.09 7.62
C ALA A 193 -14.65 -17.70 7.09
N ALA A 194 -13.69 -18.61 7.18
CA ALA A 194 -12.38 -18.44 6.57
C ALA A 194 -12.45 -18.72 5.07
N THR A 195 -12.35 -17.70 4.25
CA THR A 195 -12.39 -17.80 2.79
C THR A 195 -11.01 -17.85 2.16
N ASN A 196 -9.98 -17.34 2.86
CA ASN A 196 -8.60 -17.27 2.39
C ASN A 196 -8.50 -16.59 1.00
N GLN A 197 -9.24 -15.50 0.83
CA GLN A 197 -9.29 -14.71 -0.42
C GLN A 197 -9.82 -15.49 -1.64
N ASP A 198 -10.52 -16.60 -1.43
CA ASP A 198 -11.11 -17.42 -2.47
C ASP A 198 -12.58 -17.04 -2.70
N ALA A 199 -12.91 -16.53 -3.88
CA ALA A 199 -14.25 -16.09 -4.24
C ALA A 199 -15.28 -17.24 -4.22
N ASN A 200 -14.90 -18.47 -4.58
CA ASN A 200 -15.80 -19.62 -4.57
C ASN A 200 -16.13 -20.03 -3.13
N LYS A 201 -15.13 -20.04 -2.25
CA LYS A 201 -15.36 -20.29 -0.81
C LYS A 201 -16.24 -19.20 -0.20
N ALA A 202 -16.01 -17.94 -0.57
CA ALA A 202 -16.85 -16.82 -0.14
C ALA A 202 -18.29 -17.00 -0.59
N TYR A 203 -18.52 -17.35 -1.83
CA TYR A 203 -19.85 -17.64 -2.37
C TYR A 203 -20.58 -18.73 -1.56
N GLN A 204 -19.94 -19.88 -1.35
CA GLN A 204 -20.52 -20.98 -0.57
C GLN A 204 -20.77 -20.61 0.90
N ALA A 205 -19.85 -19.87 1.49
CA ALA A 205 -19.98 -19.42 2.88
C ALA A 205 -21.18 -18.49 3.07
N VAL A 206 -21.41 -17.57 2.12
CA VAL A 206 -22.57 -16.67 2.17
C VAL A 206 -23.88 -17.42 2.04
N LEU A 207 -24.00 -18.36 1.10
CA LEU A 207 -25.22 -19.17 0.94
C LEU A 207 -25.52 -19.94 2.23
N SER A 208 -24.50 -20.59 2.82
CA SER A 208 -24.65 -21.36 4.07
C SER A 208 -25.01 -20.45 5.25
N MET A 209 -24.39 -19.29 5.35
CA MET A 209 -24.64 -18.33 6.42
C MET A 209 -26.06 -17.74 6.33
N ALA A 210 -26.51 -17.37 5.13
CA ALA A 210 -27.86 -16.85 4.91
C ALA A 210 -28.95 -17.91 5.17
N GLN A 211 -28.68 -19.17 4.82
CA GLN A 211 -29.59 -20.27 5.13
C GLN A 211 -29.78 -20.46 6.63
N ALA A 212 -28.70 -20.35 7.41
CA ALA A 212 -28.73 -20.47 8.88
C ALA A 212 -29.28 -19.20 9.57
N ASN A 213 -29.17 -18.04 8.94
CA ASN A 213 -29.54 -16.73 9.48
C ASN A 213 -30.38 -15.93 8.48
N PRO A 214 -31.71 -16.13 8.47
CA PRO A 214 -32.60 -15.47 7.49
C PRO A 214 -32.61 -13.93 7.57
N ASN A 215 -32.14 -13.36 8.68
CA ASN A 215 -32.05 -11.91 8.91
C ASN A 215 -30.65 -11.35 8.57
N LEU A 216 -29.77 -12.13 7.93
CA LEU A 216 -28.45 -11.67 7.52
C LEU A 216 -28.59 -10.45 6.59
N GLY A 217 -28.23 -9.27 7.09
CA GLY A 217 -28.40 -7.98 6.38
C GLY A 217 -27.09 -7.41 5.85
N ALA A 218 -25.93 -7.84 6.38
CA ALA A 218 -24.64 -7.35 5.94
C ALA A 218 -23.54 -8.39 6.02
N LEU A 219 -22.46 -8.14 5.24
CA LEU A 219 -21.22 -8.90 5.25
C LEU A 219 -20.04 -7.93 5.26
N PHE A 220 -19.04 -8.26 6.08
CA PHE A 220 -17.73 -7.59 6.04
C PHE A 220 -16.64 -8.60 5.68
N MET A 221 -15.69 -8.16 4.86
CA MET A 221 -14.48 -8.89 4.51
C MET A 221 -13.27 -7.96 4.42
N PRO A 222 -12.09 -8.40 4.91
CA PRO A 222 -10.91 -7.52 5.01
C PRO A 222 -10.13 -7.35 3.70
N GLU A 223 -10.69 -7.81 2.55
CA GLU A 223 -10.03 -7.76 1.24
C GLU A 223 -11.06 -7.85 0.08
N ALA A 224 -10.58 -7.64 -1.15
CA ALA A 224 -11.44 -7.50 -2.32
C ALA A 224 -11.90 -8.82 -2.97
N ASN A 225 -11.10 -9.90 -2.90
CA ASN A 225 -11.36 -11.11 -3.67
C ASN A 225 -12.59 -11.88 -3.16
N SER A 226 -12.76 -11.98 -1.84
CA SER A 226 -13.95 -12.59 -1.24
C SER A 226 -15.24 -11.83 -1.56
N ALA A 227 -15.15 -10.51 -1.76
CA ALA A 227 -16.31 -9.69 -2.13
C ALA A 227 -16.92 -10.10 -3.48
N LEU A 228 -16.12 -10.63 -4.41
CA LEU A 228 -16.61 -11.09 -5.70
C LEU A 228 -17.62 -12.24 -5.56
N GLY A 229 -17.26 -13.25 -4.76
CA GLY A 229 -18.14 -14.39 -4.50
C GLY A 229 -19.31 -14.03 -3.60
N ALA A 230 -19.05 -13.19 -2.57
CA ALA A 230 -20.10 -12.73 -1.67
C ALA A 230 -21.21 -11.95 -2.40
N ALA A 231 -20.83 -11.06 -3.31
CA ALA A 231 -21.80 -10.28 -4.09
C ALA A 231 -22.62 -11.15 -5.05
N GLN A 232 -22.00 -12.16 -5.67
CA GLN A 232 -22.74 -13.12 -6.50
C GLN A 232 -23.78 -13.87 -5.67
N ALA A 233 -23.40 -14.41 -4.50
CA ALA A 233 -24.33 -15.10 -3.60
C ALA A 233 -25.44 -14.16 -3.10
N ALA A 234 -25.10 -12.94 -2.68
CA ALA A 234 -26.06 -11.95 -2.23
C ALA A 234 -27.09 -11.60 -3.32
N LYS A 235 -26.66 -11.49 -4.58
CA LYS A 235 -27.54 -11.25 -5.73
C LYS A 235 -28.54 -12.39 -5.93
N GLU A 236 -28.11 -13.64 -5.84
CA GLU A 236 -28.97 -14.82 -5.93
C GLU A 236 -29.97 -14.91 -4.77
N LEU A 237 -29.59 -14.37 -3.59
CA LEU A 237 -30.46 -14.27 -2.40
C LEU A 237 -31.39 -13.04 -2.41
N GLY A 238 -31.50 -12.34 -3.54
CA GLY A 238 -32.40 -11.19 -3.72
C GLY A 238 -31.76 -9.82 -3.56
N GLY A 239 -30.43 -9.73 -3.39
CA GLY A 239 -29.65 -8.48 -3.46
C GLY A 239 -29.83 -7.51 -2.28
N THR A 240 -30.35 -7.98 -1.14
CA THR A 240 -30.61 -7.10 0.02
C THR A 240 -29.43 -7.03 1.00
N ILE A 241 -28.51 -7.98 0.95
CA ILE A 241 -27.34 -8.06 1.84
C ILE A 241 -26.33 -6.96 1.46
N LYS A 242 -25.97 -6.10 2.41
CA LYS A 242 -24.98 -5.04 2.24
C LYS A 242 -23.58 -5.62 2.33
N ILE A 243 -22.79 -5.48 1.29
CA ILE A 243 -21.41 -5.98 1.24
C ILE A 243 -20.44 -4.82 1.44
N MET A 244 -19.60 -4.91 2.45
CA MET A 244 -18.52 -3.98 2.74
C MET A 244 -17.20 -4.73 2.77
N ASN A 245 -16.23 -4.32 1.98
CA ASN A 245 -14.92 -4.95 1.94
C ASN A 245 -13.80 -3.93 2.17
N ALA A 246 -12.58 -4.41 2.30
CA ALA A 246 -11.41 -3.58 2.14
C ALA A 246 -10.81 -3.78 0.74
N ASP A 247 -10.10 -2.75 0.29
CA ASP A 247 -9.43 -2.65 -1.00
C ASP A 247 -10.41 -2.59 -2.19
N VAL A 248 -9.98 -1.90 -3.23
CA VAL A 248 -10.70 -1.85 -4.50
C VAL A 248 -9.79 -2.26 -5.67
N ASN A 249 -10.42 -2.79 -6.70
CA ASN A 249 -9.87 -2.98 -8.05
C ASN A 249 -10.97 -2.63 -9.05
N GLY A 250 -10.66 -2.63 -10.35
CA GLY A 250 -11.62 -2.24 -11.38
C GLY A 250 -12.95 -2.99 -11.28
N LYS A 251 -12.92 -4.30 -10.99
CA LYS A 251 -14.13 -5.12 -10.87
C LYS A 251 -14.96 -4.78 -9.62
N ILE A 252 -14.34 -4.55 -8.48
CA ILE A 252 -15.04 -4.10 -7.27
C ILE A 252 -15.65 -2.72 -7.47
N LEU A 253 -14.95 -1.81 -8.15
CA LEU A 253 -15.48 -0.48 -8.48
C LEU A 253 -16.72 -0.58 -9.37
N ASP A 254 -16.72 -1.45 -10.38
CA ASP A 254 -17.91 -1.72 -11.22
C ASP A 254 -19.07 -2.24 -10.38
N MET A 255 -18.82 -3.15 -9.44
CA MET A 255 -19.83 -3.72 -8.55
C MET A 255 -20.39 -2.68 -7.56
N ILE A 256 -19.55 -1.77 -7.07
CA ILE A 256 -19.97 -0.64 -6.23
C ILE A 256 -20.90 0.27 -7.05
N LYS A 257 -20.53 0.62 -8.28
CA LYS A 257 -21.36 1.44 -9.17
C LYS A 257 -22.69 0.77 -9.51
N ALA A 258 -22.69 -0.55 -9.69
CA ALA A 258 -23.89 -1.34 -9.92
C ALA A 258 -24.75 -1.52 -8.65
N GLY A 259 -24.24 -1.21 -7.46
CA GLY A 259 -24.90 -1.43 -6.18
C GLY A 259 -24.87 -2.88 -5.69
N GLU A 260 -24.07 -3.73 -6.30
CA GLU A 260 -23.85 -5.14 -5.90
C GLU A 260 -22.91 -5.24 -4.68
N VAL A 261 -21.97 -4.31 -4.55
CA VAL A 261 -21.16 -4.05 -3.36
C VAL A 261 -21.56 -2.69 -2.79
N PHE A 262 -21.80 -2.63 -1.49
CA PHE A 262 -22.28 -1.40 -0.83
C PHE A 262 -21.18 -0.35 -0.75
N GLY A 263 -19.95 -0.77 -0.47
CA GLY A 263 -18.78 0.10 -0.40
C GLY A 263 -17.52 -0.65 0.02
N ALA A 264 -16.42 0.09 0.04
CA ALA A 264 -15.13 -0.43 0.48
C ALA A 264 -14.36 0.62 1.29
N VAL A 265 -13.55 0.17 2.27
CA VAL A 265 -12.43 0.97 2.80
C VAL A 265 -11.22 0.70 1.93
N ASN A 266 -10.53 1.73 1.48
CA ASN A 266 -9.41 1.60 0.56
C ASN A 266 -8.19 2.37 1.06
N PRO A 267 -7.09 1.68 1.43
CA PRO A 267 -5.84 2.34 1.81
C PRO A 267 -5.29 3.24 0.71
N ASN A 268 -4.54 4.26 1.08
CA ASN A 268 -3.88 5.12 0.10
C ASN A 268 -2.59 4.45 -0.42
N GLN A 269 -2.72 3.67 -1.50
CA GLN A 269 -1.62 2.95 -2.12
C GLN A 269 -0.49 3.89 -2.60
N GLY A 270 -0.84 5.09 -3.09
CA GLY A 270 0.16 6.05 -3.54
C GLY A 270 1.10 6.49 -2.42
N ILE A 271 0.57 6.73 -1.21
CA ILE A 271 1.39 7.06 -0.05
C ILE A 271 2.20 5.84 0.42
N GLN A 272 1.67 4.62 0.33
CA GLN A 272 2.44 3.40 0.66
C GLN A 272 3.72 3.31 -0.17
N GLY A 273 3.63 3.47 -1.49
CA GLY A 273 4.78 3.40 -2.37
C GLY A 273 5.75 4.56 -2.17
N TYR A 274 5.23 5.78 -2.17
CA TYR A 274 6.06 6.99 -2.03
C TYR A 274 6.82 7.00 -0.70
N MET A 275 6.12 6.83 0.42
CA MET A 275 6.75 6.82 1.74
C MET A 275 7.61 5.59 1.97
N GLY A 276 7.23 4.43 1.42
CA GLY A 276 8.04 3.23 1.45
C GLY A 276 9.42 3.46 0.83
N PHE A 277 9.47 4.10 -0.36
CA PHE A 277 10.74 4.49 -0.97
C PHE A 277 11.52 5.49 -0.11
N MET A 278 10.86 6.57 0.34
CA MET A 278 11.51 7.61 1.15
C MET A 278 12.16 7.05 2.41
N LEU A 279 11.49 6.14 3.10
CA LEU A 279 12.01 5.48 4.30
C LEU A 279 13.22 4.59 3.99
N LEU A 280 13.18 3.84 2.87
CA LEU A 280 14.32 3.05 2.41
C LEU A 280 15.53 3.93 2.05
N PHE A 281 15.29 5.00 1.29
CA PHE A 281 16.32 5.97 0.91
C PHE A 281 16.98 6.58 2.15
N MET A 282 16.19 7.06 3.09
CA MET A 282 16.71 7.65 4.33
C MET A 282 17.42 6.64 5.22
N ALA A 283 16.97 5.38 5.26
CA ALA A 283 17.66 4.31 5.98
C ALA A 283 19.02 3.96 5.36
N LYS A 284 19.14 4.07 4.03
CA LYS A 284 20.38 3.85 3.29
C LYS A 284 21.35 5.02 3.46
N HIS A 285 20.85 6.25 3.57
CA HIS A 285 21.60 7.49 3.66
C HIS A 285 21.37 8.23 5.00
N PRO A 286 21.67 7.62 6.15
CA PRO A 286 21.38 8.21 7.45
C PRO A 286 22.12 9.54 7.69
N ASP A 287 23.28 9.74 7.04
CA ASP A 287 24.10 10.95 7.19
C ASP A 287 23.41 12.21 6.58
N LEU A 288 22.40 12.04 5.71
CA LEU A 288 21.65 13.16 5.15
C LEU A 288 20.69 13.81 6.15
N ILE A 289 20.30 13.09 7.18
CA ILE A 289 19.29 13.50 8.16
C ILE A 289 19.80 13.58 9.59
N ASP A 290 21.07 13.33 9.82
CA ASP A 290 21.72 13.50 11.13
C ASP A 290 22.58 14.78 11.19
N PRO A 291 22.01 15.97 10.97
CA PRO A 291 22.78 17.19 10.94
C PRO A 291 23.06 17.77 12.33
N MET A 292 22.38 17.32 13.39
CA MET A 292 22.31 18.10 14.62
C MET A 292 22.83 17.39 15.87
N ASN A 293 22.72 16.07 15.96
CA ASN A 293 22.93 15.36 17.22
C ASN A 293 23.96 14.23 17.14
N ASP A 294 24.55 14.00 15.95
CA ASP A 294 25.50 12.90 15.73
C ASP A 294 24.94 11.55 16.26
N TRP A 295 23.69 11.27 15.93
CA TRP A 295 22.95 10.10 16.44
C TRP A 295 23.60 8.79 16.03
N LYS A 296 24.22 8.75 14.85
CA LYS A 296 24.97 7.59 14.38
C LYS A 296 26.12 7.24 15.34
N ARG A 297 26.86 8.24 15.84
CA ARG A 297 27.92 8.04 16.82
C ARG A 297 27.38 7.57 18.18
N ALA A 298 26.18 8.01 18.54
CA ALA A 298 25.47 7.59 19.75
C ALA A 298 24.78 6.23 19.61
N ALA A 299 24.98 5.51 18.51
CA ALA A 299 24.34 4.24 18.16
C ALA A 299 22.81 4.31 17.97
N TYR A 300 22.27 5.51 17.77
CA TYR A 300 20.86 5.68 17.38
C TYR A 300 20.73 5.73 15.86
N ASN A 301 19.63 5.14 15.34
CA ASN A 301 19.24 5.35 13.96
C ASN A 301 18.38 6.64 13.88
N PRO A 302 18.84 7.71 13.20
CA PRO A 302 18.09 8.96 13.09
C PRO A 302 16.73 8.78 12.38
N MET A 303 16.57 7.68 11.64
CA MET A 303 15.35 7.33 10.92
C MET A 303 14.51 6.27 11.61
N SER A 304 14.50 6.26 12.93
CA SER A 304 13.57 5.39 13.67
C SER A 304 12.12 5.91 13.57
N VAL A 305 11.52 5.73 12.38
CA VAL A 305 10.08 5.92 12.17
C VAL A 305 9.46 4.53 12.06
N PRO A 306 8.98 3.94 13.16
CA PRO A 306 8.57 2.54 13.19
C PRO A 306 7.29 2.28 12.39
N PHE A 307 6.46 3.31 12.20
CA PHE A 307 5.16 3.23 11.55
C PHE A 307 4.80 4.54 10.82
N VAL A 308 4.24 4.40 9.62
CA VAL A 308 3.65 5.50 8.86
C VAL A 308 2.22 5.13 8.48
N ASP A 309 1.26 5.89 8.99
CA ASP A 309 -0.15 5.79 8.56
C ASP A 309 -0.30 6.46 7.19
N ASN A 310 -0.64 5.67 6.16
CA ASN A 310 -0.89 6.18 4.82
C ASN A 310 -2.33 6.68 4.61
N GLY A 311 -3.18 6.58 5.63
CA GLY A 311 -4.59 6.92 5.53
C GLY A 311 -5.40 5.97 4.64
N PHE A 312 -6.71 6.15 4.67
CA PHE A 312 -7.65 5.41 3.81
C PHE A 312 -8.82 6.31 3.39
N ALA A 313 -9.53 5.86 2.36
CA ALA A 313 -10.79 6.46 1.93
C ALA A 313 -11.93 5.44 2.04
N VAL A 314 -13.16 5.92 2.15
CA VAL A 314 -14.33 5.09 1.94
C VAL A 314 -14.78 5.29 0.50
N VAL A 315 -14.85 4.19 -0.22
CA VAL A 315 -15.28 4.16 -1.62
C VAL A 315 -16.73 3.72 -1.66
N THR A 316 -17.56 4.56 -2.24
CA THR A 316 -18.99 4.33 -2.43
C THR A 316 -19.35 4.61 -3.87
N LYS A 317 -20.61 4.43 -4.23
CA LYS A 317 -21.12 4.74 -5.57
C LYS A 317 -20.82 6.18 -6.01
N ASP A 318 -20.75 7.12 -5.05
CA ASP A 318 -20.62 8.56 -5.34
C ASP A 318 -19.21 8.97 -5.77
N ASN A 319 -18.18 8.19 -5.38
CA ASN A 319 -16.79 8.51 -5.66
C ASN A 319 -15.98 7.39 -6.33
N ALA A 320 -16.62 6.28 -6.69
CA ALA A 320 -15.94 5.12 -7.28
C ALA A 320 -15.14 5.45 -8.56
N ASP A 321 -15.61 6.43 -9.35
CA ASP A 321 -14.95 6.85 -10.59
C ASP A 321 -13.54 7.41 -10.37
N ASP A 322 -13.24 7.92 -9.17
CA ASP A 322 -11.93 8.48 -8.84
C ASP A 322 -10.86 7.41 -8.57
N PHE A 323 -11.25 6.16 -8.35
CA PHE A 323 -10.38 5.07 -7.91
C PHE A 323 -9.96 4.11 -9.02
N TYR A 324 -10.47 4.25 -10.25
CA TYR A 324 -10.02 3.43 -11.37
C TYR A 324 -8.57 3.69 -11.72
N TRP A 325 -7.83 2.63 -11.99
CA TRP A 325 -6.42 2.70 -12.38
C TRP A 325 -6.20 3.56 -13.63
N ASP A 326 -7.00 3.39 -14.66
CA ASP A 326 -6.92 4.19 -15.88
C ASP A 326 -7.18 5.68 -15.62
N ALA A 327 -8.11 6.01 -14.73
CA ALA A 327 -8.35 7.39 -14.32
C ALA A 327 -7.14 7.96 -13.56
N TYR A 328 -6.49 7.16 -12.73
CA TYR A 328 -5.24 7.52 -12.06
C TYR A 328 -4.12 7.80 -13.08
N LEU A 329 -3.86 6.88 -14.01
CA LEU A 329 -2.84 7.04 -15.06
C LEU A 329 -3.07 8.30 -15.88
N LYS A 330 -4.31 8.55 -16.29
CA LYS A 330 -4.70 9.74 -17.05
C LYS A 330 -4.40 11.04 -16.28
N ARG A 331 -4.74 11.07 -14.99
CA ARG A 331 -4.46 12.25 -14.13
C ARG A 331 -2.95 12.48 -13.95
N ARG A 332 -2.15 11.43 -13.92
CA ARG A 332 -0.70 11.48 -13.72
C ARG A 332 0.10 11.66 -15.02
N GLY A 333 -0.52 11.41 -16.18
CA GLY A 333 0.17 11.47 -17.47
C GLY A 333 1.22 10.38 -17.67
N THR A 334 1.03 9.21 -17.05
CA THR A 334 1.93 8.05 -17.09
C THR A 334 1.23 6.85 -17.72
N LYS A 335 1.99 5.88 -18.22
CA LYS A 335 1.48 4.61 -18.77
C LYS A 335 1.52 3.45 -17.75
N GLY A 336 2.07 3.68 -16.55
CA GLY A 336 2.10 2.70 -15.48
C GLY A 336 3.38 1.87 -15.40
N ILE A 337 3.24 0.62 -14.93
CA ILE A 337 4.39 -0.25 -14.57
C ILE A 337 5.28 -0.60 -15.77
N GLU A 338 4.75 -0.65 -16.98
CA GLU A 338 5.46 -1.11 -18.18
C GLU A 338 6.47 -0.08 -18.73
N GLU A 339 6.56 1.09 -18.17
CA GLU A 339 7.57 2.11 -18.45
C GLU A 339 8.69 2.06 -17.40
#